data_ec3931f037f86c7b6dac80f1a9c0e208
#
_entry.id   ec3931f037f86c7b6dac80f1a9c0e208
#
_cell.length_a   1.000
_cell.length_b   1.000
_cell.length_c   1.000
_cell.angle_alpha   90.00
_cell.angle_beta   90.00
_cell.angle_gamma   90.00
#
_symmetry.space_group_name_H-M   'P 1'
#
loop_
_entity.id
_entity.type
_entity.pdbx_description
1 polymer ?
#
loop_
_entity_poly.entity_id
_entity_poly.type
_entity_poly.pdbx_seq_one_letter_code
_entity_poly.pdbx_strand_id
1 'polypeptide(L)'
;MKMSILTLPDTTEVIAEYPYFPTRQQLFIWRNWGMVKTETIAEVLGTDVETVNGLAADMGLDVPMKYNAEYAKRGFITIIRNNWQVVPYDQLIKCAGMTRDELAFTLKEDDFLGVKLQEKPNVSEIKYTPLTEEQKEQTKKLKAWTEKHFAEYRDKITVNDFDFIKDYGKPERKMKNNTNRAVVLDSSWGVKNESGNSAVDVFAENFVNDTEKEWGIKLCGTEKFITLKIEPDETKKQESHVVAFAKDGITVTAVDEEGVNKGLQYIAFIADRNDGLTFDEGTIVRDTQFDVRYTYSYNALYGDALLEGGVSSYPDELLKEYSRIGINGIWIHAVLYKLVEFPWEPSLSDKWQQRIKGLQSLVARAAKFGIKVYLYMNEPRAMPMSFFDKYPELLGYSNGPEGTLCTSTPEVQKYLSDSITQLCEAAPQLGGFFTITASENLTNCYAHVVETPCPRCSKRKAYEVLAEVNLIIARAARKVNKDIKVLAWNWGWTGRFDSWDDMAQAIGDEGARVMCTSEEGVKKTIGGIETSVIDYSISLVGPGENAKNIWKTCRKHGVKTLAKVQF
;
A
#
# COMPACT_ATOMS: atom_id res chain seq x y z
N MET A 1 31.64 15.45 0.62
CA MET A 1 30.22 15.07 0.67
C MET A 1 29.79 14.85 -0.79
N LYS A 2 29.45 13.64 -1.20
CA LYS A 2 28.88 13.42 -2.53
C LYS A 2 27.50 14.08 -2.53
N MET A 3 27.26 15.02 -3.44
CA MET A 3 25.93 15.60 -3.61
C MET A 3 24.97 14.50 -4.08
N SER A 4 23.79 14.42 -3.44
CA SER A 4 22.71 13.56 -3.89
C SER A 4 22.27 13.97 -5.30
N ILE A 5 21.89 13.00 -6.13
CA ILE A 5 21.30 13.29 -7.45
C ILE A 5 19.81 13.69 -7.34
N LEU A 6 19.18 13.43 -6.19
CA LEU A 6 17.84 13.93 -5.91
C LEU A 6 17.93 15.36 -5.38
N THR A 7 17.23 16.27 -6.04
CA THR A 7 17.20 17.68 -5.67
C THR A 7 15.81 18.11 -5.27
N LEU A 8 15.75 19.07 -4.34
CA LEU A 8 14.48 19.74 -4.04
C LEU A 8 14.07 20.60 -5.25
N PRO A 9 12.76 20.72 -5.52
CA PRO A 9 12.25 21.63 -6.55
C PRO A 9 12.72 23.07 -6.34
N ASP A 10 12.87 23.82 -7.44
CA ASP A 10 13.14 25.24 -7.38
C ASP A 10 11.99 26.01 -6.73
N THR A 11 12.29 27.17 -6.16
CA THR A 11 11.28 28.03 -5.54
C THR A 11 10.82 29.12 -6.50
N THR A 12 9.55 29.51 -6.37
CA THR A 12 8.95 30.58 -7.18
C THR A 12 8.60 31.81 -6.34
N GLU A 13 8.32 32.93 -6.98
CA GLU A 13 7.96 34.17 -6.26
C GLU A 13 6.50 34.24 -5.81
N VAL A 14 5.72 33.17 -6.00
CA VAL A 14 4.32 33.13 -5.56
C VAL A 14 4.25 33.07 -4.05
N ILE A 15 3.63 34.05 -3.40
CA ILE A 15 3.46 34.12 -1.95
C ILE A 15 1.98 33.94 -1.62
N ALA A 16 1.66 32.99 -0.73
CA ALA A 16 0.31 32.80 -0.22
C ALA A 16 0.02 33.82 0.90
N GLU A 17 -1.16 34.43 0.87
CA GLU A 17 -1.65 35.30 1.92
C GLU A 17 -2.51 34.53 2.92
N TYR A 18 -2.36 34.84 4.20
CA TYR A 18 -3.12 34.22 5.29
C TYR A 18 -3.84 35.29 6.16
N PRO A 19 -4.91 35.88 5.64
CA PRO A 19 -5.54 37.05 6.25
C PRO A 19 -6.19 36.78 7.63
N TYR A 20 -6.40 35.51 7.98
CA TYR A 20 -7.05 35.12 9.23
C TYR A 20 -6.11 35.04 10.43
N PHE A 21 -4.81 35.07 10.22
CA PHE A 21 -3.81 35.04 11.27
C PHE A 21 -3.13 36.39 11.39
N PRO A 22 -2.96 36.91 12.62
CA PRO A 22 -2.32 38.20 12.83
C PRO A 22 -0.88 38.27 12.34
N THR A 23 -0.18 37.14 12.45
CA THR A 23 1.22 37.02 12.00
C THR A 23 1.50 35.62 11.41
N ARG A 24 2.53 35.53 10.57
CA ARG A 24 2.99 34.24 10.01
C ARG A 24 3.54 33.31 11.11
N GLN A 25 4.16 33.84 12.17
CA GLN A 25 4.63 33.01 13.31
C GLN A 25 3.45 32.36 14.06
N GLN A 26 2.32 33.05 14.21
CA GLN A 26 1.14 32.47 14.83
C GLN A 26 0.48 31.41 13.95
N LEU A 27 0.40 31.63 12.64
CA LEU A 27 -0.02 30.63 11.67
C LEU A 27 0.87 29.38 11.76
N PHE A 28 2.19 29.59 11.83
CA PHE A 28 3.15 28.48 11.92
C PHE A 28 2.95 27.66 13.20
N ILE A 29 2.82 28.30 14.37
CA ILE A 29 2.55 27.62 15.64
C ILE A 29 1.23 26.84 15.54
N TRP A 30 0.17 27.48 15.07
CA TRP A 30 -1.15 26.86 14.95
C TRP A 30 -1.16 25.58 14.11
N ARG A 31 -0.57 25.63 12.92
CA ARG A 31 -0.55 24.50 11.98
C ARG A 31 0.30 23.31 12.42
N ASN A 32 1.22 23.56 13.33
CA ASN A 32 2.14 22.53 13.82
C ASN A 32 1.79 22.04 15.24
N TRP A 33 0.79 22.65 15.89
CA TRP A 33 0.43 22.32 17.26
C TRP A 33 -0.07 20.88 17.38
N GLY A 34 0.56 20.10 18.28
CA GLY A 34 0.27 18.67 18.45
C GLY A 34 1.04 17.71 17.53
N MET A 35 1.59 18.21 16.41
CA MET A 35 2.31 17.40 15.43
C MET A 35 3.83 17.61 15.44
N VAL A 36 4.29 18.80 15.73
CA VAL A 36 5.71 19.15 15.86
C VAL A 36 5.99 19.47 17.31
N LYS A 37 7.09 18.96 17.87
CA LYS A 37 7.47 19.22 19.27
C LYS A 37 7.63 20.71 19.52
N THR A 38 7.21 21.18 20.70
CA THR A 38 7.31 22.60 21.07
C THR A 38 8.75 23.12 21.01
N GLU A 39 9.72 22.27 21.37
CA GLU A 39 11.15 22.57 21.28
C GLU A 39 11.59 22.84 19.84
N THR A 40 11.10 22.03 18.90
CA THR A 40 11.39 22.22 17.46
C THR A 40 10.73 23.50 16.93
N ILE A 41 9.50 23.80 17.34
CA ILE A 41 8.83 25.05 17.01
C ILE A 41 9.63 26.25 17.53
N ALA A 42 10.09 26.19 18.78
CA ALA A 42 10.93 27.23 19.40
C ALA A 42 12.27 27.40 18.65
N GLU A 43 12.95 26.30 18.31
CA GLU A 43 14.19 26.32 17.53
C GLU A 43 13.98 26.97 16.14
N VAL A 44 12.91 26.62 15.43
CA VAL A 44 12.58 27.21 14.12
C VAL A 44 12.33 28.71 14.21
N LEU A 45 11.66 29.15 15.27
CA LEU A 45 11.38 30.57 15.51
C LEU A 45 12.57 31.35 16.12
N GLY A 46 13.60 30.64 16.58
CA GLY A 46 14.74 31.26 17.27
C GLY A 46 14.35 31.90 18.62
N THR A 47 13.51 31.22 19.39
CA THR A 47 13.00 31.65 20.70
C THR A 47 13.00 30.45 21.68
N ASP A 48 12.44 30.64 22.86
CA ASP A 48 12.28 29.61 23.88
C ASP A 48 10.86 29.00 23.89
N VAL A 49 10.72 27.87 24.58
CA VAL A 49 9.48 27.10 24.71
C VAL A 49 8.40 27.89 25.45
N GLU A 50 8.78 28.73 26.44
CA GLU A 50 7.84 29.54 27.21
C GLU A 50 7.16 30.56 26.32
N THR A 51 7.93 31.24 25.47
CA THR A 51 7.41 32.17 24.46
C THR A 51 6.44 31.51 23.49
N VAL A 52 6.78 30.29 22.98
CA VAL A 52 5.90 29.53 22.08
C VAL A 52 4.60 29.15 22.80
N ASN A 53 4.68 28.65 24.03
CA ASN A 53 3.51 28.31 24.83
C ASN A 53 2.63 29.54 25.13
N GLY A 54 3.24 30.70 25.39
CA GLY A 54 2.51 31.96 25.56
C GLY A 54 1.71 32.36 24.33
N LEU A 55 2.35 32.34 23.15
CA LEU A 55 1.68 32.62 21.86
C LEU A 55 0.56 31.61 21.55
N ALA A 56 0.77 30.34 21.88
CA ALA A 56 -0.24 29.30 21.70
C ALA A 56 -1.45 29.51 22.61
N ALA A 57 -1.23 29.82 23.91
CA ALA A 57 -2.29 30.12 24.87
C ALA A 57 -3.07 31.39 24.49
N ASP A 58 -2.38 32.38 23.95
CA ASP A 58 -3.01 33.62 23.47
C ASP A 58 -3.90 33.40 22.25
N MET A 59 -3.63 32.36 21.47
CA MET A 59 -4.49 31.90 20.34
C MET A 59 -5.59 30.94 20.79
N GLY A 60 -5.62 30.53 22.06
CA GLY A 60 -6.60 29.57 22.58
C GLY A 60 -6.24 28.10 22.33
N LEU A 61 -4.99 27.79 22.06
CA LEU A 61 -4.50 26.39 21.96
C LEU A 61 -4.24 25.83 23.36
N ASP A 62 -4.30 24.49 23.49
CA ASP A 62 -4.06 23.81 24.77
C ASP A 62 -2.58 23.85 25.14
N VAL A 63 -2.29 24.33 26.35
CA VAL A 63 -0.95 24.40 26.92
C VAL A 63 -0.96 23.68 28.27
N PRO A 64 -0.02 22.75 28.53
CA PRO A 64 1.03 22.27 27.62
C PRO A 64 0.46 21.49 26.43
N MET A 65 1.21 21.54 25.32
CA MET A 65 0.83 20.85 24.10
C MET A 65 0.78 19.32 24.31
N LYS A 66 -0.32 18.69 23.90
CA LYS A 66 -0.41 17.23 23.85
C LYS A 66 0.24 16.72 22.55
N TYR A 67 1.51 16.31 22.64
CA TYR A 67 2.25 15.76 21.50
C TYR A 67 2.02 14.25 21.37
N ASN A 68 1.58 13.81 20.20
CA ASN A 68 1.45 12.39 19.86
C ASN A 68 2.53 11.99 18.86
N ALA A 69 3.55 11.25 19.33
CA ALA A 69 4.70 10.85 18.52
C ALA A 69 4.32 9.92 17.36
N GLU A 70 3.37 9.01 17.56
CA GLU A 70 2.90 8.12 16.50
C GLU A 70 2.14 8.88 15.42
N TYR A 71 1.29 9.81 15.84
CA TYR A 71 0.57 10.66 14.90
C TYR A 71 1.52 11.57 14.10
N ALA A 72 2.53 12.15 14.77
CA ALA A 72 3.55 12.97 14.12
C ALA A 72 4.37 12.14 13.11
N LYS A 73 4.77 10.92 13.48
CA LYS A 73 5.51 10.00 12.61
C LYS A 73 4.75 9.66 11.33
N ARG A 74 3.46 9.37 11.42
CA ARG A 74 2.60 9.03 10.27
C ARG A 74 2.08 10.26 9.53
N GLY A 75 1.98 11.38 10.22
CA GLY A 75 1.48 12.66 9.71
C GLY A 75 2.54 13.52 9.02
N PHE A 76 3.72 13.00 8.66
CA PHE A 76 4.79 13.77 8.04
C PHE A 76 4.33 14.51 6.78
N ILE A 77 3.46 13.92 5.96
CA ILE A 77 2.85 14.57 4.79
C ILE A 77 2.04 15.80 5.22
N THR A 78 1.28 15.70 6.31
CA THR A 78 0.53 16.83 6.87
C THR A 78 1.47 17.92 7.36
N ILE A 79 2.58 17.56 8.02
CA ILE A 79 3.62 18.53 8.45
C ILE A 79 4.21 19.24 7.22
N ILE A 80 4.55 18.50 6.17
CA ILE A 80 5.06 19.08 4.91
C ILE A 80 4.01 20.04 4.31
N ARG A 81 2.75 19.62 4.17
CA ARG A 81 1.66 20.45 3.62
C ARG A 81 1.39 21.70 4.43
N ASN A 82 1.35 21.59 5.76
CA ASN A 82 1.14 22.71 6.67
C ASN A 82 2.20 23.80 6.53
N ASN A 83 3.42 23.39 6.21
CA ASN A 83 4.59 24.26 6.17
C ASN A 83 5.04 24.63 4.76
N TRP A 84 4.51 23.99 3.71
CA TRP A 84 4.96 24.14 2.33
C TRP A 84 5.05 25.60 1.87
N GLN A 85 4.02 26.37 2.16
CA GLN A 85 3.93 27.79 1.80
C GLN A 85 4.32 28.74 2.92
N VAL A 86 4.65 28.23 4.12
CA VAL A 86 4.84 29.07 5.33
C VAL A 86 6.31 29.30 5.64
N VAL A 87 7.16 28.29 5.42
CA VAL A 87 8.58 28.36 5.79
C VAL A 87 9.49 27.91 4.62
N PRO A 88 10.77 28.35 4.54
CA PRO A 88 11.73 27.85 3.57
C PRO A 88 12.09 26.39 3.84
N TYR A 89 12.78 25.74 2.89
CA TYR A 89 13.12 24.33 2.98
C TYR A 89 13.87 23.95 4.25
N ASP A 90 14.85 24.74 4.69
CA ASP A 90 15.66 24.41 5.86
C ASP A 90 14.84 24.38 7.15
N GLN A 91 13.83 25.24 7.28
CA GLN A 91 12.89 25.22 8.41
C GLN A 91 11.84 24.10 8.25
N LEU A 92 11.39 23.82 7.02
CA LEU A 92 10.49 22.70 6.73
C LEU A 92 11.12 21.35 7.10
N ILE A 93 12.37 21.14 6.72
CA ILE A 93 13.15 19.94 7.03
C ILE A 93 13.24 19.71 8.55
N LYS A 94 13.48 20.76 9.32
CA LYS A 94 13.48 20.70 10.79
C LYS A 94 12.13 20.28 11.35
N CYS A 95 11.04 20.88 10.86
CA CYS A 95 9.68 20.53 11.30
C CYS A 95 9.31 19.09 10.98
N ALA A 96 9.67 18.60 9.80
CA ALA A 96 9.40 17.24 9.34
C ALA A 96 10.33 16.19 9.98
N GLY A 97 11.43 16.62 10.62
CA GLY A 97 12.43 15.70 11.17
C GLY A 97 13.16 14.88 10.10
N MET A 98 13.31 15.43 8.90
CA MET A 98 13.90 14.78 7.73
C MET A 98 15.24 15.41 7.35
N THR A 99 16.02 14.68 6.59
CA THR A 99 17.14 15.23 5.83
C THR A 99 16.67 15.86 4.52
N ARG A 100 17.53 16.63 3.86
CA ARG A 100 17.23 17.21 2.54
C ARG A 100 16.95 16.13 1.48
N ASP A 101 17.72 15.05 1.53
CA ASP A 101 17.60 13.94 0.58
C ASP A 101 16.32 13.13 0.83
N GLU A 102 15.94 12.92 2.09
CA GLU A 102 14.69 12.28 2.45
C GLU A 102 13.49 13.11 1.99
N LEU A 103 13.51 14.44 2.19
CA LEU A 103 12.44 15.30 1.68
C LEU A 103 12.36 15.27 0.15
N ALA A 104 13.49 15.33 -0.55
CA ALA A 104 13.52 15.25 -2.02
C ALA A 104 12.96 13.91 -2.52
N PHE A 105 13.31 12.82 -1.86
CA PHE A 105 12.77 11.49 -2.15
C PHE A 105 11.25 11.44 -1.90
N THR A 106 10.79 11.90 -0.74
CA THR A 106 9.37 11.94 -0.37
C THR A 106 8.54 12.76 -1.38
N LEU A 107 9.02 13.93 -1.78
CA LEU A 107 8.32 14.76 -2.77
C LEU A 107 8.18 14.07 -4.13
N LYS A 108 9.15 13.26 -4.51
CA LYS A 108 9.16 12.54 -5.78
C LYS A 108 8.34 11.25 -5.72
N GLU A 109 8.49 10.46 -4.68
CA GLU A 109 8.06 9.07 -4.64
C GLU A 109 6.76 8.83 -3.85
N ASP A 110 6.42 9.68 -2.88
CA ASP A 110 5.23 9.50 -2.06
C ASP A 110 3.98 10.07 -2.76
N ASP A 111 3.32 9.24 -3.55
CA ASP A 111 2.03 9.51 -4.20
C ASP A 111 1.95 10.90 -4.86
N PHE A 112 3.00 11.26 -5.63
CA PHE A 112 3.11 12.54 -6.34
C PHE A 112 2.96 13.77 -5.43
N LEU A 113 3.47 13.67 -4.21
CA LEU A 113 3.35 14.72 -3.21
C LEU A 113 3.84 16.06 -3.73
N GLY A 114 4.99 16.09 -4.43
CA GLY A 114 5.54 17.30 -5.03
C GLY A 114 4.58 17.96 -6.02
N VAL A 115 3.91 17.18 -6.87
CA VAL A 115 2.90 17.69 -7.83
C VAL A 115 1.66 18.20 -7.09
N LYS A 116 1.19 17.49 -6.07
CA LYS A 116 0.00 17.85 -5.28
C LYS A 116 0.23 19.11 -4.42
N LEU A 117 1.46 19.37 -4.01
CA LEU A 117 1.84 20.56 -3.26
C LEU A 117 1.97 21.80 -4.13
N GLN A 118 2.05 21.61 -5.45
CA GLN A 118 2.33 22.68 -6.41
C GLN A 118 3.70 23.35 -6.17
N GLU A 119 3.91 24.52 -6.77
CA GLU A 119 5.16 25.26 -6.66
C GLU A 119 5.47 25.64 -5.22
N LYS A 120 6.73 25.54 -4.83
CA LYS A 120 7.23 25.99 -3.52
C LYS A 120 7.52 27.48 -3.59
N PRO A 121 6.79 28.33 -2.82
CA PRO A 121 7.10 29.75 -2.82
C PRO A 121 8.45 30.03 -2.15
N ASN A 122 9.16 31.04 -2.68
CA ASN A 122 10.36 31.58 -2.08
C ASN A 122 9.99 32.49 -0.89
N VAL A 123 9.89 31.89 0.28
CA VAL A 123 9.57 32.62 1.53
C VAL A 123 10.82 32.78 2.38
N SER A 124 10.93 33.96 3.04
CA SER A 124 11.98 34.21 4.02
C SER A 124 11.85 33.28 5.22
N GLU A 125 12.95 33.10 5.95
CA GLU A 125 12.90 32.46 7.26
C GLU A 125 11.87 33.13 8.17
N ILE A 126 11.16 32.30 8.93
CA ILE A 126 10.30 32.77 10.00
C ILE A 126 11.12 32.90 11.28
N LYS A 127 10.94 34.03 11.97
CA LYS A 127 11.61 34.30 13.25
C LYS A 127 10.63 34.91 14.20
N TYR A 128 10.82 34.62 15.48
CA TYR A 128 10.04 35.26 16.52
C TYR A 128 10.21 36.79 16.48
N THR A 129 9.10 37.49 16.54
CA THR A 129 9.03 38.92 16.72
C THR A 129 7.91 39.24 17.71
N PRO A 130 8.14 40.16 18.68
CA PRO A 130 7.08 40.60 19.60
C PRO A 130 5.86 41.13 18.83
N LEU A 131 4.66 40.79 19.29
CA LEU A 131 3.42 41.27 18.68
C LEU A 131 3.20 42.75 18.94
N THR A 132 2.74 43.48 17.92
CA THR A 132 2.22 44.86 18.10
C THR A 132 0.89 44.85 18.86
N GLU A 133 0.45 45.98 19.37
CA GLU A 133 -0.84 46.09 20.07
C GLU A 133 -2.02 45.70 19.14
N GLU A 134 -1.97 46.09 17.87
CA GLU A 134 -2.97 45.69 16.89
C GLU A 134 -3.01 44.16 16.70
N GLN A 135 -1.84 43.52 16.56
CA GLN A 135 -1.73 42.06 16.44
C GLN A 135 -2.22 41.33 17.69
N LYS A 136 -1.98 41.88 18.89
CA LYS A 136 -2.53 41.34 20.14
C LYS A 136 -4.06 41.41 20.17
N GLU A 137 -4.66 42.50 19.70
CA GLU A 137 -6.12 42.62 19.62
C GLU A 137 -6.72 41.64 18.59
N GLN A 138 -6.05 41.45 17.47
CA GLN A 138 -6.44 40.44 16.50
C GLN A 138 -6.30 39.01 17.08
N THR A 139 -5.27 38.74 17.86
CA THR A 139 -5.06 37.48 18.56
C THR A 139 -6.19 37.15 19.54
N LYS A 140 -6.70 38.15 20.27
CA LYS A 140 -7.87 37.95 21.14
C LYS A 140 -9.12 37.51 20.37
N LYS A 141 -9.34 38.05 19.17
CA LYS A 141 -10.43 37.61 18.29
C LYS A 141 -10.22 36.16 17.82
N LEU A 142 -8.98 35.80 17.45
CA LEU A 142 -8.63 34.44 17.09
C LEU A 142 -8.86 33.49 18.27
N LYS A 143 -8.47 33.86 19.50
CA LYS A 143 -8.72 33.06 20.69
C LYS A 143 -10.20 32.79 20.91
N ALA A 144 -11.02 33.83 20.86
CA ALA A 144 -12.47 33.70 21.03
C ALA A 144 -13.09 32.77 19.96
N TRP A 145 -12.59 32.85 18.71
CA TRP A 145 -13.01 31.99 17.64
C TRP A 145 -12.60 30.51 17.87
N THR A 146 -11.36 30.30 18.34
CA THR A 146 -10.83 28.96 18.67
C THR A 146 -11.65 28.31 19.78
N GLU A 147 -11.88 29.04 20.87
CA GLU A 147 -12.64 28.53 22.01
C GLU A 147 -14.08 28.19 21.63
N LYS A 148 -14.70 29.00 20.77
CA LYS A 148 -16.06 28.77 20.28
C LYS A 148 -16.17 27.50 19.43
N HIS A 149 -15.18 27.21 18.56
CA HIS A 149 -15.31 26.18 17.55
C HIS A 149 -14.57 24.88 17.87
N PHE A 150 -13.57 24.88 18.73
CA PHE A 150 -12.73 23.72 19.02
C PHE A 150 -12.76 23.23 20.47
N ALA A 151 -13.29 24.02 21.43
CA ALA A 151 -13.30 23.59 22.83
C ALA A 151 -13.99 22.23 23.05
N GLU A 152 -15.06 21.96 22.30
CA GLU A 152 -15.81 20.70 22.39
C GLU A 152 -15.01 19.47 21.92
N TYR A 153 -14.01 19.67 21.06
CA TYR A 153 -13.27 18.58 20.44
C TYR A 153 -11.93 18.27 21.13
N ARG A 154 -11.47 19.10 22.05
CA ARG A 154 -10.13 19.02 22.65
C ARG A 154 -9.83 17.69 23.34
N ASP A 155 -10.83 17.09 23.97
CA ASP A 155 -10.68 15.84 24.69
C ASP A 155 -11.16 14.60 23.91
N LYS A 156 -11.68 14.80 22.69
CA LYS A 156 -12.29 13.73 21.89
C LYS A 156 -11.35 13.09 20.86
N ILE A 157 -10.16 13.66 20.65
CA ILE A 157 -9.26 13.22 19.59
C ILE A 157 -8.06 12.48 20.17
N THR A 158 -8.24 11.22 20.48
CA THR A 158 -7.14 10.28 20.69
C THR A 158 -7.53 8.93 20.10
N VAL A 159 -7.58 8.85 18.78
CA VAL A 159 -7.73 7.57 18.09
C VAL A 159 -6.37 7.22 17.50
N ASN A 160 -5.79 6.10 17.93
CA ASN A 160 -4.63 5.54 17.24
C ASN A 160 -5.09 4.94 15.91
N ASP A 161 -4.20 4.93 14.93
CA ASP A 161 -4.46 4.22 13.69
C ASP A 161 -4.78 2.75 14.00
N PHE A 162 -5.76 2.20 13.30
CA PHE A 162 -6.25 0.84 13.49
C PHE A 162 -6.92 0.52 14.85
N ASP A 163 -7.14 1.48 15.75
CA ASP A 163 -7.91 1.21 16.98
C ASP A 163 -9.32 0.67 16.67
N PHE A 164 -9.89 1.06 15.55
CA PHE A 164 -11.17 0.54 15.07
C PHE A 164 -11.17 -0.98 14.87
N ILE A 165 -10.02 -1.61 14.64
CA ILE A 165 -9.93 -3.08 14.51
C ILE A 165 -10.27 -3.78 15.84
N LYS A 166 -9.96 -3.16 16.96
CA LYS A 166 -10.32 -3.65 18.29
C LYS A 166 -11.85 -3.71 18.47
N ASP A 167 -12.55 -2.76 17.83
CA ASP A 167 -14.01 -2.71 17.84
C ASP A 167 -14.65 -3.73 16.89
N TYR A 168 -13.92 -4.21 15.89
CA TYR A 168 -14.30 -5.38 15.08
C TYR A 168 -14.04 -6.70 15.80
N GLY A 169 -13.23 -6.69 16.84
CA GLY A 169 -13.08 -7.83 17.72
C GLY A 169 -14.46 -8.19 18.25
N LYS A 170 -14.98 -9.34 17.80
CA LYS A 170 -16.30 -9.78 18.20
C LYS A 170 -16.32 -9.85 19.72
N PRO A 171 -17.32 -9.24 20.39
CA PRO A 171 -17.45 -9.40 21.83
C PRO A 171 -17.60 -10.88 22.15
N GLU A 172 -17.20 -11.26 23.36
CA GLU A 172 -17.48 -12.59 23.87
C GLU A 172 -18.94 -12.95 23.60
N ARG A 173 -19.16 -14.02 22.84
CA ARG A 173 -20.49 -14.40 22.38
C ARG A 173 -21.08 -15.43 23.33
N LYS A 174 -22.34 -15.23 23.69
CA LYS A 174 -23.09 -16.28 24.31
C LYS A 174 -23.65 -17.20 23.23
N MET A 175 -23.17 -18.44 23.19
CA MET A 175 -23.74 -19.47 22.32
C MET A 175 -25.25 -19.57 22.52
N LYS A 176 -26.01 -19.48 21.46
CA LYS A 176 -27.41 -19.92 21.50
C LYS A 176 -27.39 -21.43 21.55
N ASN A 177 -28.02 -22.00 22.60
CA ASN A 177 -28.22 -23.44 22.72
C ASN A 177 -29.11 -23.94 21.58
N ASN A 178 -28.52 -24.19 20.41
CA ASN A 178 -29.21 -24.80 19.28
C ASN A 178 -29.00 -26.32 19.32
N THR A 179 -29.71 -26.99 20.25
CA THR A 179 -29.61 -28.43 20.47
C THR A 179 -30.11 -29.31 19.34
N ASN A 180 -30.62 -28.70 18.25
CA ASN A 180 -31.18 -29.43 17.12
C ASN A 180 -30.16 -29.75 16.00
N ARG A 181 -28.91 -29.28 16.10
CA ARG A 181 -27.87 -29.59 15.11
C ARG A 181 -27.04 -30.78 15.51
N ALA A 182 -26.64 -31.57 14.51
CA ALA A 182 -26.02 -32.86 14.77
C ALA A 182 -24.57 -32.77 15.28
N VAL A 183 -23.85 -31.72 14.93
CA VAL A 183 -22.45 -31.52 15.31
C VAL A 183 -22.33 -30.32 16.22
N VAL A 184 -21.77 -30.50 17.40
CA VAL A 184 -21.53 -29.43 18.38
C VAL A 184 -20.07 -29.49 18.80
N LEU A 185 -19.32 -28.39 18.58
CA LEU A 185 -17.97 -28.26 19.10
C LEU A 185 -18.00 -27.78 20.54
N ASP A 186 -17.28 -28.50 21.39
CA ASP A 186 -17.05 -28.20 22.79
C ASP A 186 -15.61 -28.54 23.19
N SER A 187 -15.28 -28.50 24.45
CA SER A 187 -13.93 -28.77 24.96
C SER A 187 -13.45 -30.23 24.79
N SER A 188 -14.32 -31.18 24.41
CA SER A 188 -13.92 -32.56 24.07
C SER A 188 -13.24 -32.65 22.68
N TRP A 189 -13.39 -31.61 21.87
CA TRP A 189 -12.78 -31.54 20.54
C TRP A 189 -11.35 -31.01 20.58
N GLY A 190 -10.49 -31.53 19.68
CA GLY A 190 -9.17 -31.01 19.39
C GLY A 190 -9.01 -30.73 17.92
N VAL A 191 -7.88 -30.12 17.54
CA VAL A 191 -7.49 -29.93 16.14
C VAL A 191 -6.26 -30.78 15.87
N LYS A 192 -6.27 -31.55 14.78
CA LYS A 192 -5.19 -32.46 14.41
C LYS A 192 -4.70 -32.17 13.01
N ASN A 193 -3.42 -31.79 12.87
CA ASN A 193 -2.77 -31.65 11.59
C ASN A 193 -2.22 -33.01 11.12
N GLU A 194 -2.79 -33.56 10.05
CA GLU A 194 -2.32 -34.78 9.38
C GLU A 194 -1.59 -34.48 8.06
N SER A 195 -1.44 -33.20 7.67
CA SER A 195 -0.77 -32.81 6.44
C SER A 195 0.77 -32.85 6.52
N GLY A 196 1.33 -32.81 7.73
CA GLY A 196 2.77 -32.68 7.95
C GLY A 196 3.34 -31.30 7.57
N ASN A 197 2.50 -30.33 7.21
CA ASN A 197 2.91 -28.96 6.84
C ASN A 197 2.84 -28.05 8.07
N SER A 198 3.96 -27.40 8.42
CA SER A 198 4.05 -26.53 9.61
C SER A 198 3.23 -25.23 9.51
N ALA A 199 2.89 -24.75 8.32
CA ALA A 199 1.98 -23.61 8.16
C ALA A 199 0.57 -23.97 8.62
N VAL A 200 0.15 -25.22 8.45
CA VAL A 200 -1.14 -25.73 8.91
C VAL A 200 -1.21 -25.74 10.43
N ASP A 201 -0.08 -26.00 11.13
CA ASP A 201 -0.05 -25.91 12.60
C ASP A 201 -0.34 -24.48 13.08
N VAL A 202 0.22 -23.47 12.39
CA VAL A 202 -0.04 -22.06 12.69
C VAL A 202 -1.50 -21.69 12.45
N PHE A 203 -2.11 -22.17 11.37
CA PHE A 203 -3.53 -21.93 11.09
C PHE A 203 -4.44 -22.61 12.10
N ALA A 204 -4.09 -23.83 12.52
CA ALA A 204 -4.81 -24.56 13.56
C ALA A 204 -4.73 -23.84 14.90
N GLU A 205 -3.56 -23.36 15.30
CA GLU A 205 -3.36 -22.58 16.52
C GLU A 205 -4.17 -21.28 16.49
N ASN A 206 -4.13 -20.54 15.40
CA ASN A 206 -4.95 -19.33 15.22
C ASN A 206 -6.44 -19.64 15.37
N PHE A 207 -6.93 -20.69 14.74
CA PHE A 207 -8.33 -21.10 14.82
C PHE A 207 -8.75 -21.48 16.26
N VAL A 208 -7.92 -22.24 16.99
CA VAL A 208 -8.17 -22.61 18.40
C VAL A 208 -8.22 -21.37 19.28
N ASN A 209 -7.24 -20.47 19.15
CA ASN A 209 -7.18 -19.25 19.94
C ASN A 209 -8.37 -18.31 19.65
N ASP A 210 -8.80 -18.24 18.41
CA ASP A 210 -9.95 -17.43 18.00
C ASP A 210 -11.26 -18.01 18.55
N THR A 211 -11.41 -19.34 18.50
CA THR A 211 -12.56 -20.04 19.04
C THR A 211 -12.66 -19.83 20.57
N GLU A 212 -11.53 -19.91 21.29
CA GLU A 212 -11.50 -19.65 22.75
C GLU A 212 -11.86 -18.18 23.03
N LYS A 213 -11.29 -17.23 22.27
CA LYS A 213 -11.55 -15.79 22.47
C LYS A 213 -12.99 -15.39 22.15
N GLU A 214 -13.56 -15.92 21.08
CA GLU A 214 -14.90 -15.52 20.60
C GLU A 214 -16.04 -16.27 21.28
N TRP A 215 -15.84 -17.54 21.59
CA TRP A 215 -16.90 -18.44 22.09
C TRP A 215 -16.66 -18.98 23.51
N GLY A 216 -15.50 -18.68 24.10
CA GLY A 216 -15.14 -19.22 25.43
C GLY A 216 -14.88 -20.73 25.42
N ILE A 217 -14.74 -21.37 24.27
CA ILE A 217 -14.51 -22.81 24.11
C ILE A 217 -13.09 -23.07 23.64
N LYS A 218 -12.30 -23.75 24.47
CA LYS A 218 -10.96 -24.19 24.13
C LYS A 218 -11.00 -25.58 23.50
N LEU A 219 -10.58 -25.68 22.25
CA LEU A 219 -10.49 -26.95 21.50
C LEU A 219 -9.18 -27.67 21.83
N CYS A 220 -9.14 -28.36 22.99
CA CYS A 220 -7.95 -29.07 23.46
C CYS A 220 -8.25 -30.53 23.85
N GLY A 221 -9.43 -31.05 23.48
CA GLY A 221 -9.86 -32.42 23.76
C GLY A 221 -9.15 -33.45 22.87
N THR A 222 -9.35 -34.71 23.24
CA THR A 222 -8.75 -35.88 22.57
C THR A 222 -9.79 -36.93 22.15
N GLU A 223 -11.08 -36.61 22.29
CA GLU A 223 -12.16 -37.53 21.94
C GLU A 223 -12.60 -37.38 20.48
N LYS A 224 -12.70 -36.14 20.00
CA LYS A 224 -13.11 -35.80 18.64
C LYS A 224 -12.14 -34.80 18.04
N PHE A 225 -12.02 -34.83 16.73
CA PHE A 225 -11.04 -33.98 16.06
C PHE A 225 -11.61 -33.22 14.87
N ILE A 226 -11.12 -32.00 14.69
CA ILE A 226 -11.07 -31.35 13.40
C ILE A 226 -9.75 -31.78 12.76
N THR A 227 -9.82 -32.65 11.77
CA THR A 227 -8.65 -33.22 11.09
C THR A 227 -8.32 -32.42 9.86
N LEU A 228 -7.07 -31.98 9.75
CA LEU A 228 -6.58 -31.15 8.65
C LEU A 228 -5.68 -31.96 7.73
N LYS A 229 -5.99 -31.97 6.43
CA LYS A 229 -5.29 -32.75 5.40
C LYS A 229 -4.94 -31.91 4.19
N ILE A 230 -3.78 -32.17 3.58
CA ILE A 230 -3.43 -31.68 2.26
C ILE A 230 -3.39 -32.88 1.33
N GLU A 231 -4.19 -32.83 0.27
CA GLU A 231 -4.22 -33.80 -0.81
C GLU A 231 -4.05 -33.01 -2.13
N PRO A 232 -2.79 -32.90 -2.62
CA PRO A 232 -2.52 -32.12 -3.84
C PRO A 232 -3.25 -32.69 -5.05
N ASP A 233 -3.92 -31.82 -5.79
CA ASP A 233 -4.62 -32.15 -7.04
C ASP A 233 -4.40 -31.03 -8.05
N GLU A 234 -3.57 -31.29 -9.06
CA GLU A 234 -3.21 -30.32 -10.10
C GLU A 234 -4.40 -29.92 -10.98
N THR A 235 -5.50 -30.67 -10.96
CA THR A 235 -6.73 -30.34 -11.70
C THR A 235 -7.58 -29.29 -10.98
N LYS A 236 -7.29 -29.03 -9.71
CA LYS A 236 -7.99 -28.07 -8.87
C LYS A 236 -7.25 -26.73 -8.82
N LYS A 237 -7.97 -25.70 -8.48
CA LYS A 237 -7.38 -24.38 -8.24
C LYS A 237 -6.72 -24.32 -6.85
N GLN A 238 -5.78 -23.40 -6.69
CA GLN A 238 -5.25 -23.05 -5.36
C GLN A 238 -6.40 -22.74 -4.39
N GLU A 239 -6.22 -23.07 -3.12
CA GLU A 239 -7.20 -22.90 -2.03
C GLU A 239 -8.47 -23.76 -2.16
N SER A 240 -8.57 -24.66 -3.15
CA SER A 240 -9.71 -25.59 -3.23
C SER A 240 -9.73 -26.49 -2.02
N HIS A 241 -10.91 -26.64 -1.39
CA HIS A 241 -11.04 -27.44 -0.17
C HIS A 241 -12.42 -28.07 -0.03
N VAL A 242 -12.45 -29.10 0.80
CA VAL A 242 -13.65 -29.83 1.21
C VAL A 242 -13.73 -29.79 2.74
N VAL A 243 -14.89 -29.47 3.28
CA VAL A 243 -15.18 -29.57 4.70
C VAL A 243 -16.31 -30.59 4.91
N ALA A 244 -16.00 -31.68 5.59
CA ALA A 244 -16.97 -32.72 5.94
C ALA A 244 -17.29 -32.64 7.43
N PHE A 245 -18.57 -32.46 7.76
CA PHE A 245 -19.09 -32.40 9.12
C PHE A 245 -19.76 -33.73 9.48
N ALA A 246 -19.28 -34.40 10.53
CA ALA A 246 -19.87 -35.58 11.09
C ALA A 246 -19.91 -35.47 12.63
N LYS A 247 -20.77 -36.25 13.29
CA LYS A 247 -20.97 -36.20 14.77
C LYS A 247 -19.71 -36.51 15.57
N ASP A 248 -18.84 -37.29 15.02
CA ASP A 248 -17.61 -37.82 15.63
C ASP A 248 -16.33 -37.18 15.10
N GLY A 249 -16.44 -36.31 14.09
CA GLY A 249 -15.28 -35.64 13.51
C GLY A 249 -15.64 -34.65 12.44
N ILE A 250 -14.79 -33.62 12.27
CA ILE A 250 -14.82 -32.72 11.12
C ILE A 250 -13.51 -32.92 10.35
N THR A 251 -13.59 -33.01 9.03
CA THR A 251 -12.39 -33.12 8.20
C THR A 251 -12.31 -31.96 7.22
N VAL A 252 -11.17 -31.27 7.21
CA VAL A 252 -10.82 -30.28 6.19
C VAL A 252 -9.76 -30.91 5.31
N THR A 253 -10.09 -31.16 4.04
CA THR A 253 -9.16 -31.65 3.02
C THR A 253 -8.98 -30.58 1.95
N ALA A 254 -7.75 -30.19 1.68
CA ALA A 254 -7.45 -29.13 0.72
C ALA A 254 -6.29 -29.50 -0.20
N VAL A 255 -6.15 -28.78 -1.33
CA VAL A 255 -5.07 -29.01 -2.29
C VAL A 255 -3.74 -28.43 -1.83
N ASP A 256 -3.79 -27.42 -0.95
CA ASP A 256 -2.64 -26.69 -0.41
C ASP A 256 -2.92 -26.19 1.01
N GLU A 257 -1.91 -25.62 1.67
CA GLU A 257 -2.02 -25.10 3.03
C GLU A 257 -2.99 -23.92 3.14
N GLU A 258 -3.04 -23.06 2.12
CA GLU A 258 -3.97 -21.94 2.08
C GLU A 258 -5.43 -22.44 2.02
N GLY A 259 -5.68 -23.52 1.31
CA GLY A 259 -7.01 -24.17 1.28
C GLY A 259 -7.43 -24.70 2.63
N VAL A 260 -6.49 -25.28 3.43
CA VAL A 260 -6.77 -25.67 4.81
C VAL A 260 -7.17 -24.46 5.65
N ASN A 261 -6.46 -23.36 5.55
CA ASN A 261 -6.81 -22.11 6.24
C ASN A 261 -8.22 -21.64 5.85
N LYS A 262 -8.57 -21.68 4.54
CA LYS A 262 -9.93 -21.31 4.08
C LYS A 262 -11.01 -22.27 4.59
N GLY A 263 -10.71 -23.53 4.74
CA GLY A 263 -11.61 -24.51 5.36
C GLY A 263 -11.89 -24.22 6.84
N LEU A 264 -10.84 -23.87 7.61
CA LEU A 264 -10.99 -23.45 9.01
C LEU A 264 -11.81 -22.15 9.12
N GLN A 265 -11.54 -21.18 8.26
CA GLN A 265 -12.31 -19.93 8.21
C GLN A 265 -13.77 -20.16 7.80
N TYR A 266 -14.02 -21.16 6.94
CA TYR A 266 -15.39 -21.54 6.59
C TYR A 266 -16.14 -22.13 7.80
N ILE A 267 -15.50 -22.94 8.63
CA ILE A 267 -16.08 -23.43 9.89
C ILE A 267 -16.44 -22.26 10.80
N ALA A 268 -15.53 -21.30 10.98
CA ALA A 268 -15.78 -20.09 11.77
C ALA A 268 -16.95 -19.27 11.21
N PHE A 269 -17.02 -19.10 9.88
CA PHE A 269 -18.11 -18.39 9.21
C PHE A 269 -19.48 -19.05 9.45
N ILE A 270 -19.55 -20.39 9.40
CA ILE A 270 -20.79 -21.11 9.69
C ILE A 270 -21.17 -20.99 11.18
N ALA A 271 -20.19 -21.06 12.09
CA ALA A 271 -20.41 -20.81 13.52
C ALA A 271 -21.02 -19.43 13.76
N ASP A 272 -20.52 -18.40 13.07
CA ASP A 272 -21.09 -17.05 13.12
C ASP A 272 -22.55 -17.00 12.66
N ARG A 273 -22.86 -17.64 11.56
CA ARG A 273 -24.23 -17.69 11.03
C ARG A 273 -25.20 -18.46 11.90
N ASN A 274 -24.69 -19.42 12.64
CA ASN A 274 -25.49 -20.25 13.53
C ASN A 274 -25.60 -19.67 14.96
N ASP A 275 -24.93 -18.54 15.23
CA ASP A 275 -24.78 -17.99 16.59
C ASP A 275 -24.26 -19.04 17.60
N GLY A 276 -23.35 -19.90 17.15
CA GLY A 276 -22.81 -20.98 17.98
C GLY A 276 -21.97 -21.98 17.19
N LEU A 277 -21.13 -22.70 17.90
CA LEU A 277 -20.26 -23.77 17.38
C LEU A 277 -21.05 -25.03 17.02
N THR A 278 -22.11 -24.90 16.25
CA THR A 278 -23.06 -25.98 15.92
C THR A 278 -23.25 -26.09 14.41
N PHE A 279 -23.25 -27.33 13.88
CA PHE A 279 -23.24 -27.59 12.43
C PHE A 279 -24.20 -28.74 12.09
N ASP A 280 -24.73 -28.72 10.87
CA ASP A 280 -25.41 -29.86 10.28
C ASP A 280 -24.39 -30.82 9.70
N GLU A 281 -24.68 -32.14 9.72
CA GLU A 281 -23.87 -33.13 9.04
C GLU A 281 -23.94 -32.91 7.53
N GLY A 282 -22.82 -33.13 6.86
CA GLY A 282 -22.74 -33.00 5.42
C GLY A 282 -21.35 -32.64 4.92
N THR A 283 -21.21 -32.58 3.61
CA THR A 283 -19.95 -32.26 2.94
C THR A 283 -20.12 -31.05 2.05
N ILE A 284 -19.23 -30.08 2.20
CA ILE A 284 -19.18 -28.86 1.40
C ILE A 284 -17.90 -28.84 0.58
N VAL A 285 -18.02 -28.65 -0.72
CA VAL A 285 -16.90 -28.48 -1.64
C VAL A 285 -16.81 -27.00 -2.02
N ARG A 286 -15.63 -26.41 -1.93
CA ARG A 286 -15.38 -25.02 -2.24
C ARG A 286 -14.21 -24.88 -3.20
N ASP A 287 -14.48 -24.23 -4.32
CA ASP A 287 -13.47 -23.85 -5.30
C ASP A 287 -13.37 -22.33 -5.36
N THR A 288 -12.14 -21.83 -5.34
CA THR A 288 -11.87 -20.39 -5.41
C THR A 288 -12.15 -19.86 -6.81
N GLN A 289 -12.99 -18.83 -6.93
CA GLN A 289 -13.24 -18.18 -8.23
C GLN A 289 -12.06 -17.29 -8.65
N PHE A 290 -11.46 -16.60 -7.69
CA PHE A 290 -10.34 -15.67 -7.91
C PHE A 290 -9.15 -16.12 -7.07
N ASP A 291 -8.04 -16.44 -7.71
CA ASP A 291 -6.80 -16.86 -7.04
C ASP A 291 -6.00 -15.72 -6.42
N VAL A 292 -6.32 -14.48 -6.75
CA VAL A 292 -5.75 -13.27 -6.15
C VAL A 292 -6.89 -12.37 -5.68
N ARG A 293 -6.94 -12.13 -4.38
CA ARG A 293 -7.86 -11.20 -3.72
C ARG A 293 -7.02 -10.34 -2.78
N TYR A 294 -6.53 -9.24 -3.30
CA TYR A 294 -5.58 -8.41 -2.57
C TYR A 294 -6.11 -6.99 -2.35
N THR A 295 -5.64 -6.39 -1.28
CA THR A 295 -5.98 -5.02 -0.89
C THR A 295 -4.74 -4.33 -0.32
N TYR A 296 -4.92 -3.11 0.20
CA TYR A 296 -3.85 -2.39 0.87
C TYR A 296 -4.37 -1.59 2.06
N SER A 297 -3.47 -1.32 2.98
CA SER A 297 -3.65 -0.28 3.98
C SER A 297 -3.19 1.06 3.39
N TYR A 298 -3.93 2.13 3.66
CA TYR A 298 -3.54 3.47 3.21
C TYR A 298 -2.13 3.85 3.67
N ASN A 299 -1.72 3.42 4.86
CA ASN A 299 -0.39 3.66 5.40
C ASN A 299 0.73 2.88 4.67
N ALA A 300 0.40 1.93 3.80
CA ALA A 300 1.37 1.21 2.98
C ALA A 300 1.80 1.95 1.70
N LEU A 301 1.13 3.05 1.39
CA LEU A 301 1.41 3.88 0.23
C LEU A 301 2.47 4.95 0.52
N TYR A 302 2.62 5.35 1.76
CA TYR A 302 3.44 6.49 2.17
C TYR A 302 4.58 6.10 3.09
N GLY A 303 5.69 6.84 2.99
CA GLY A 303 6.85 6.70 3.84
C GLY A 303 7.64 5.42 3.56
N ASP A 304 8.42 5.01 4.54
CA ASP A 304 9.33 3.88 4.43
C ASP A 304 8.93 2.74 5.40
N ALA A 305 7.75 2.21 5.17
CA ALA A 305 7.16 1.20 6.06
C ALA A 305 8.02 -0.07 6.18
N LEU A 306 8.86 -0.39 5.18
CA LEU A 306 9.74 -1.56 5.22
C LEU A 306 10.89 -1.42 6.23
N LEU A 307 11.31 -0.22 6.59
CA LEU A 307 12.33 -0.04 7.64
C LEU A 307 11.88 -0.58 9.01
N GLU A 308 10.59 -0.63 9.27
CA GLU A 308 9.98 -1.18 10.49
C GLU A 308 9.22 -2.50 10.26
N GLY A 309 9.48 -3.19 9.16
CA GLY A 309 8.85 -4.47 8.85
C GLY A 309 7.35 -4.38 8.53
N GLY A 310 6.90 -3.22 8.06
CA GLY A 310 5.49 -2.98 7.69
C GLY A 310 4.51 -3.07 8.86
N VAL A 311 4.97 -2.98 10.12
CA VAL A 311 4.11 -3.14 11.31
C VAL A 311 3.07 -2.03 11.40
N SER A 312 3.47 -0.79 11.10
CA SER A 312 2.55 0.36 11.13
C SER A 312 1.51 0.32 10.01
N SER A 313 1.85 -0.30 8.88
CA SER A 313 0.94 -0.41 7.73
C SER A 313 0.03 -1.63 7.82
N TYR A 314 0.53 -2.72 8.39
CA TYR A 314 -0.16 -4.01 8.50
C TYR A 314 0.09 -4.62 9.88
N PRO A 315 -0.57 -4.15 10.95
CA PRO A 315 -0.57 -4.84 12.23
C PRO A 315 -1.19 -6.24 12.09
N ASP A 316 -0.82 -7.16 12.98
CA ASP A 316 -1.24 -8.57 12.88
C ASP A 316 -2.77 -8.70 12.98
N GLU A 317 -3.42 -7.85 13.75
CA GLU A 317 -4.88 -7.80 13.87
C GLU A 317 -5.55 -7.47 12.53
N LEU A 318 -4.97 -6.53 11.76
CA LEU A 318 -5.48 -6.19 10.42
C LEU A 318 -5.28 -7.35 9.43
N LEU A 319 -4.11 -8.00 9.45
CA LEU A 319 -3.85 -9.18 8.62
C LEU A 319 -4.84 -10.31 8.92
N LYS A 320 -5.13 -10.52 10.18
CA LYS A 320 -6.12 -11.49 10.62
C LYS A 320 -7.51 -11.18 10.07
N GLU A 321 -8.00 -9.95 10.23
CA GLU A 321 -9.30 -9.55 9.71
C GLU A 321 -9.37 -9.64 8.17
N TYR A 322 -8.32 -9.27 7.46
CA TYR A 322 -8.24 -9.48 6.01
C TYR A 322 -8.36 -10.95 5.63
N SER A 323 -7.67 -11.83 6.33
CA SER A 323 -7.76 -13.28 6.10
C SER A 323 -9.18 -13.80 6.33
N ARG A 324 -9.87 -13.34 7.38
CA ARG A 324 -11.25 -13.75 7.73
C ARG A 324 -12.27 -13.39 6.65
N ILE A 325 -12.13 -12.23 6.00
CA ILE A 325 -13.02 -11.82 4.91
C ILE A 325 -12.60 -12.37 3.54
N GLY A 326 -11.59 -13.26 3.51
CA GLY A 326 -11.16 -13.96 2.31
C GLY A 326 -10.08 -13.28 1.49
N ILE A 327 -9.50 -12.17 1.94
CA ILE A 327 -8.30 -11.57 1.34
C ILE A 327 -7.13 -12.53 1.49
N ASN A 328 -6.36 -12.71 0.42
CA ASN A 328 -5.16 -13.56 0.39
C ASN A 328 -3.90 -12.83 -0.06
N GLY A 329 -3.99 -11.52 -0.23
CA GLY A 329 -2.86 -10.68 -0.58
C GLY A 329 -2.97 -9.26 -0.07
N ILE A 330 -1.82 -8.67 0.21
CA ILE A 330 -1.65 -7.25 0.51
C ILE A 330 -0.56 -6.68 -0.38
N TRP A 331 -0.60 -5.38 -0.67
CA TRP A 331 0.52 -4.74 -1.33
C TRP A 331 1.09 -3.57 -0.54
N ILE A 332 2.37 -3.30 -0.73
CA ILE A 332 3.11 -2.18 -0.15
C ILE A 332 3.90 -1.49 -1.24
N HIS A 333 3.95 -0.15 -1.19
CA HIS A 333 4.75 0.62 -2.13
C HIS A 333 6.25 0.35 -1.93
N ALA A 334 6.97 0.21 -3.03
CA ALA A 334 8.40 -0.06 -3.03
C ALA A 334 9.08 0.57 -4.24
N VAL A 335 10.32 1.00 -4.04
CA VAL A 335 11.20 1.51 -5.08
C VAL A 335 12.40 0.57 -5.18
N LEU A 336 12.66 0.03 -6.36
CA LEU A 336 13.63 -1.07 -6.54
C LEU A 336 15.04 -0.70 -6.06
N TYR A 337 15.53 0.50 -6.39
CA TYR A 337 16.85 0.94 -5.95
C TYR A 337 16.96 1.20 -4.43
N LYS A 338 15.84 1.18 -3.69
CA LYS A 338 15.82 1.21 -2.22
C LYS A 338 15.83 -0.20 -1.60
N LEU A 339 15.60 -1.24 -2.40
CA LEU A 339 15.57 -2.64 -1.96
C LEU A 339 16.80 -3.43 -2.39
N VAL A 340 17.51 -2.97 -3.41
CA VAL A 340 18.76 -3.55 -3.89
C VAL A 340 19.74 -2.43 -4.19
N GLU A 341 21.05 -2.77 -4.25
CA GLU A 341 22.04 -1.76 -4.59
C GLU A 341 21.90 -1.30 -6.04
N PHE A 342 21.75 0.02 -6.24
CA PHE A 342 21.65 0.62 -7.56
C PHE A 342 23.06 0.76 -8.17
N PRO A 343 23.35 0.08 -9.27
CA PRO A 343 24.74 -0.09 -9.71
C PRO A 343 25.41 1.21 -10.16
N TRP A 344 24.65 2.18 -10.66
CA TRP A 344 25.19 3.44 -11.17
C TRP A 344 25.35 4.51 -10.08
N GLU A 345 24.47 4.52 -9.07
CA GLU A 345 24.50 5.50 -7.99
C GLU A 345 24.13 4.82 -6.66
N PRO A 346 25.05 4.04 -6.04
CA PRO A 346 24.81 3.27 -4.82
C PRO A 346 24.34 4.11 -3.62
N SER A 347 24.60 5.42 -3.64
CA SER A 347 24.13 6.35 -2.60
C SER A 347 22.61 6.43 -2.49
N LEU A 348 21.87 6.12 -3.58
CA LEU A 348 20.41 6.05 -3.57
C LEU A 348 19.88 4.85 -2.79
N SER A 349 20.70 3.84 -2.57
CA SER A 349 20.33 2.56 -1.96
C SER A 349 20.65 2.51 -0.46
N ASP A 350 20.72 3.65 0.22
CA ASP A 350 20.95 3.67 1.66
C ASP A 350 19.97 2.76 2.40
N LYS A 351 20.42 2.03 3.40
CA LYS A 351 19.61 1.13 4.24
C LYS A 351 18.88 0.00 3.48
N TRP A 352 19.25 -0.34 2.24
CA TRP A 352 18.56 -1.36 1.47
C TRP A 352 18.51 -2.73 2.17
N GLN A 353 19.61 -3.14 2.84
CA GLN A 353 19.63 -4.40 3.60
C GLN A 353 18.62 -4.39 4.76
N GLN A 354 18.42 -3.24 5.40
CA GLN A 354 17.43 -3.10 6.47
C GLN A 354 16.00 -3.25 5.91
N ARG A 355 15.73 -2.67 4.75
CA ARG A 355 14.41 -2.81 4.08
C ARG A 355 14.15 -4.26 3.63
N ILE A 356 15.19 -4.97 3.16
CA ILE A 356 15.06 -6.41 2.87
C ILE A 356 14.70 -7.21 4.13
N LYS A 357 15.34 -6.96 5.26
CA LYS A 357 14.97 -7.59 6.53
C LYS A 357 13.52 -7.26 6.93
N GLY A 358 13.12 -6.01 6.71
CA GLY A 358 11.73 -5.59 6.95
C GLY A 358 10.73 -6.28 6.04
N LEU A 359 11.06 -6.45 4.75
CA LEU A 359 10.25 -7.22 3.81
C LEU A 359 10.12 -8.68 4.24
N GLN A 360 11.23 -9.33 4.62
CA GLN A 360 11.22 -10.70 5.13
C GLN A 360 10.31 -10.83 6.36
N SER A 361 10.40 -9.87 7.29
CA SER A 361 9.54 -9.83 8.47
C SER A 361 8.06 -9.69 8.10
N LEU A 362 7.71 -8.78 7.19
CA LEU A 362 6.33 -8.60 6.74
C LEU A 362 5.79 -9.86 6.05
N VAL A 363 6.59 -10.47 5.16
CA VAL A 363 6.21 -11.71 4.46
C VAL A 363 5.97 -12.84 5.45
N ALA A 364 6.85 -13.02 6.43
CA ALA A 364 6.70 -14.05 7.46
C ALA A 364 5.47 -13.82 8.37
N ARG A 365 5.18 -12.56 8.72
CA ARG A 365 3.99 -12.20 9.51
C ARG A 365 2.69 -12.44 8.73
N ALA A 366 2.63 -11.98 7.49
CA ALA A 366 1.47 -12.15 6.62
C ALA A 366 1.17 -13.63 6.34
N ALA A 367 2.21 -14.45 6.17
CA ALA A 367 2.08 -15.89 5.96
C ALA A 367 1.37 -16.62 7.11
N LYS A 368 1.48 -16.14 8.35
CA LYS A 368 0.74 -16.70 9.51
C LYS A 368 -0.78 -16.65 9.36
N PHE A 369 -1.26 -15.79 8.46
CA PHE A 369 -2.68 -15.61 8.16
C PHE A 369 -3.06 -16.07 6.74
N GLY A 370 -2.15 -16.75 6.03
CA GLY A 370 -2.37 -17.17 4.63
C GLY A 370 -2.41 -15.99 3.65
N ILE A 371 -1.71 -14.90 3.96
CA ILE A 371 -1.67 -13.69 3.14
C ILE A 371 -0.30 -13.58 2.47
N LYS A 372 -0.28 -13.32 1.17
CA LYS A 372 0.92 -13.04 0.38
C LYS A 372 1.16 -11.53 0.29
N VAL A 373 2.42 -11.13 0.25
CA VAL A 373 2.82 -9.73 0.09
C VAL A 373 3.16 -9.47 -1.38
N TYR A 374 2.64 -8.38 -1.93
CA TYR A 374 2.96 -7.88 -3.26
C TYR A 374 3.67 -6.53 -3.15
N LEU A 375 4.68 -6.31 -3.97
CA LEU A 375 5.36 -5.03 -4.05
C LEU A 375 4.74 -4.19 -5.18
N TYR A 376 4.18 -3.04 -4.82
CA TYR A 376 3.75 -2.04 -5.79
C TYR A 376 4.95 -1.27 -6.29
N MET A 377 5.22 -1.34 -7.59
CA MET A 377 6.43 -0.82 -8.19
C MET A 377 6.16 -0.15 -9.54
N ASN A 378 6.76 1.01 -9.72
CA ASN A 378 6.81 1.73 -11.01
C ASN A 378 8.25 1.72 -11.52
N GLU A 379 8.69 0.62 -12.10
CA GLU A 379 10.10 0.41 -12.49
C GLU A 379 10.30 0.26 -14.00
N PRO A 380 11.52 0.61 -14.48
CA PRO A 380 12.59 1.31 -13.75
C PRO A 380 12.23 2.77 -13.48
N ARG A 381 12.68 3.31 -12.35
CA ARG A 381 12.42 4.73 -12.01
C ARG A 381 13.15 5.68 -12.96
N ALA A 382 12.48 6.79 -13.28
CA ALA A 382 13.12 7.90 -13.97
C ALA A 382 14.24 8.52 -13.14
N MET A 383 15.28 8.99 -13.82
CA MET A 383 16.39 9.68 -13.18
C MET A 383 16.42 11.15 -13.59
N PRO A 384 16.91 12.05 -12.72
CA PRO A 384 17.17 13.44 -13.09
C PRO A 384 18.12 13.53 -14.30
N MET A 385 17.99 14.56 -15.13
CA MET A 385 18.85 14.70 -16.31
C MET A 385 20.34 14.76 -15.96
N SER A 386 20.72 15.28 -14.78
CA SER A 386 22.11 15.25 -14.29
C SER A 386 22.71 13.85 -14.11
N PHE A 387 21.86 12.82 -13.95
CA PHE A 387 22.31 11.42 -13.95
C PHE A 387 22.81 11.03 -15.35
N PHE A 388 22.11 11.46 -16.39
CA PHE A 388 22.46 11.14 -17.77
C PHE A 388 23.64 11.94 -18.32
N ASP A 389 24.10 12.99 -17.63
CA ASP A 389 25.40 13.61 -17.91
C ASP A 389 26.56 12.62 -17.68
N LYS A 390 26.39 11.68 -16.75
CA LYS A 390 27.38 10.63 -16.46
C LYS A 390 27.13 9.33 -17.25
N TYR A 391 25.88 9.04 -17.58
CA TYR A 391 25.42 7.79 -18.21
C TYR A 391 24.50 8.06 -19.39
N PRO A 392 24.96 8.78 -20.42
CA PRO A 392 24.12 9.20 -21.55
C PRO A 392 23.57 8.02 -22.37
N GLU A 393 24.27 6.89 -22.38
CA GLU A 393 23.86 5.66 -23.07
C GLU A 393 22.57 5.05 -22.51
N LEU A 394 22.25 5.33 -21.24
CA LEU A 394 21.06 4.81 -20.58
C LEU A 394 19.80 5.64 -20.84
N LEU A 395 19.96 6.88 -21.34
CA LEU A 395 18.85 7.79 -21.58
C LEU A 395 17.92 7.25 -22.67
N GLY A 396 16.64 7.19 -22.34
CA GLY A 396 15.56 6.94 -23.28
C GLY A 396 14.79 8.21 -23.65
N TYR A 397 13.53 8.29 -23.23
CA TYR A 397 12.69 9.49 -23.35
C TYR A 397 12.95 10.45 -22.18
N SER A 398 12.84 11.75 -22.42
CA SER A 398 12.89 12.79 -21.37
C SER A 398 11.69 13.72 -21.49
N ASN A 399 11.17 14.16 -20.34
CA ASN A 399 10.14 15.19 -20.24
C ASN A 399 10.71 16.59 -19.89
N GLY A 400 12.04 16.72 -19.92
CA GLY A 400 12.77 17.93 -19.56
C GLY A 400 13.55 17.76 -18.25
N PRO A 401 12.93 17.71 -17.06
CA PRO A 401 13.68 17.57 -15.81
C PRO A 401 14.17 16.14 -15.54
N GLU A 402 13.48 15.14 -16.06
CA GLU A 402 13.78 13.72 -15.87
C GLU A 402 13.84 12.95 -17.19
N GLY A 403 14.57 11.84 -17.16
CA GLY A 403 14.66 10.91 -18.28
C GLY A 403 14.38 9.47 -17.84
N THR A 404 13.89 8.66 -18.77
CA THR A 404 13.71 7.23 -18.56
C THR A 404 15.03 6.50 -18.65
N LEU A 405 15.24 5.50 -17.80
CA LEU A 405 16.19 4.43 -18.08
C LEU A 405 15.63 3.60 -19.25
N CYS A 406 16.31 3.63 -20.39
CA CYS A 406 15.82 2.96 -21.59
C CYS A 406 15.81 1.44 -21.45
N THR A 407 14.64 0.84 -21.35
CA THR A 407 14.48 -0.62 -21.17
C THR A 407 14.89 -1.44 -22.40
N SER A 408 15.25 -0.79 -23.52
CA SER A 408 15.87 -1.44 -24.67
C SER A 408 17.41 -1.45 -24.61
N THR A 409 18.04 -1.00 -23.51
CA THR A 409 19.48 -1.18 -23.28
C THR A 409 19.74 -2.45 -22.49
N PRO A 410 20.76 -3.25 -22.87
CA PRO A 410 21.10 -4.48 -22.14
C PRO A 410 21.42 -4.26 -20.67
N GLU A 411 22.03 -3.13 -20.33
CA GLU A 411 22.42 -2.75 -18.97
C GLU A 411 21.18 -2.55 -18.07
N VAL A 412 20.16 -1.85 -18.58
CA VAL A 412 18.90 -1.63 -17.84
C VAL A 412 18.11 -2.92 -17.71
N GLN A 413 18.06 -3.75 -18.76
CA GLN A 413 17.43 -5.08 -18.69
C GLN A 413 18.11 -5.97 -17.66
N LYS A 414 19.46 -5.97 -17.66
CA LYS A 414 20.26 -6.72 -16.69
C LYS A 414 20.00 -6.22 -15.26
N TYR A 415 20.01 -4.91 -15.03
CA TYR A 415 19.69 -4.33 -13.73
C TYR A 415 18.33 -4.78 -13.22
N LEU A 416 17.28 -4.65 -14.04
CA LEU A 416 15.94 -5.10 -13.66
C LEU A 416 15.91 -6.60 -13.33
N SER A 417 16.47 -7.43 -14.21
CA SER A 417 16.48 -8.88 -14.02
C SER A 417 17.25 -9.31 -12.78
N ASP A 418 18.45 -8.78 -12.57
CA ASP A 418 19.30 -9.16 -11.44
C ASP A 418 18.69 -8.68 -10.12
N SER A 419 18.20 -7.44 -10.09
CA SER A 419 17.58 -6.86 -8.89
C SER A 419 16.31 -7.62 -8.47
N ILE A 420 15.45 -7.97 -9.41
CA ILE A 420 14.25 -8.77 -9.12
C ILE A 420 14.62 -10.18 -8.67
N THR A 421 15.62 -10.80 -9.30
CA THR A 421 16.12 -12.11 -8.87
C THR A 421 16.62 -12.06 -7.43
N GLN A 422 17.52 -11.12 -7.11
CA GLN A 422 18.06 -10.93 -5.76
C GLN A 422 16.95 -10.69 -4.71
N LEU A 423 15.94 -9.89 -5.07
CA LEU A 423 14.81 -9.59 -4.20
C LEU A 423 13.98 -10.84 -3.91
N CYS A 424 13.69 -11.64 -4.95
CA CYS A 424 12.94 -12.89 -4.81
C CYS A 424 13.75 -13.96 -4.04
N GLU A 425 15.06 -14.03 -4.23
CA GLU A 425 15.94 -14.91 -3.44
C GLU A 425 15.94 -14.53 -1.96
N ALA A 426 15.93 -13.23 -1.65
CA ALA A 426 15.84 -12.74 -0.28
C ALA A 426 14.47 -13.01 0.37
N ALA A 427 13.39 -13.01 -0.41
CA ALA A 427 12.01 -13.23 0.06
C ALA A 427 11.26 -14.22 -0.86
N PRO A 428 11.59 -15.53 -0.85
CA PRO A 428 11.06 -16.50 -1.81
C PRO A 428 9.55 -16.78 -1.64
N GLN A 429 8.96 -16.41 -0.52
CA GLN A 429 7.52 -16.51 -0.26
C GLN A 429 6.74 -15.25 -0.68
N LEU A 430 7.39 -14.27 -1.31
CA LEU A 430 6.73 -13.10 -1.87
C LEU A 430 5.60 -13.52 -2.81
N GLY A 431 4.42 -12.89 -2.72
CA GLY A 431 3.29 -13.17 -3.60
C GLY A 431 3.52 -12.67 -5.01
N GLY A 432 4.20 -11.53 -5.14
CA GLY A 432 4.54 -10.98 -6.44
C GLY A 432 4.74 -9.48 -6.49
N PHE A 433 4.52 -8.97 -7.68
CA PHE A 433 4.69 -7.56 -8.02
C PHE A 433 3.40 -7.00 -8.61
N PHE A 434 3.03 -5.83 -8.19
CA PHE A 434 1.99 -5.01 -8.79
C PHE A 434 2.68 -3.87 -9.53
N THR A 435 2.54 -3.79 -10.86
CA THR A 435 3.29 -2.86 -11.69
C THR A 435 2.37 -1.86 -12.39
N ILE A 436 2.83 -0.61 -12.47
CA ILE A 436 2.27 0.43 -13.35
C ILE A 436 3.40 0.91 -14.25
N THR A 437 3.24 0.76 -15.57
CA THR A 437 4.33 0.95 -16.53
C THR A 437 4.09 2.06 -17.55
N ALA A 438 2.96 2.77 -17.49
CA ALA A 438 2.69 3.90 -18.40
C ALA A 438 1.71 4.89 -17.75
N SER A 439 2.04 5.39 -16.58
CA SER A 439 1.24 6.35 -15.83
C SER A 439 2.03 7.62 -15.57
N GLU A 440 1.90 8.20 -14.38
CA GLU A 440 2.55 9.45 -13.99
C GLU A 440 4.08 9.33 -13.92
N ASN A 441 4.60 8.12 -13.68
CA ASN A 441 6.03 7.86 -13.64
C ASN A 441 6.59 7.51 -15.02
N LEU A 442 7.76 8.07 -15.35
CA LEU A 442 8.52 7.75 -16.55
C LEU A 442 9.26 6.41 -16.40
N THR A 443 8.55 5.31 -16.57
CA THR A 443 9.10 3.95 -16.38
C THR A 443 9.73 3.37 -17.65
N ASN A 444 9.38 3.89 -18.81
CA ASN A 444 9.91 3.49 -20.12
C ASN A 444 9.68 4.58 -21.15
N CYS A 445 10.22 4.37 -22.35
CA CYS A 445 10.19 5.39 -23.40
C CYS A 445 8.79 5.70 -23.96
N TYR A 446 7.77 4.94 -23.65
CA TYR A 446 6.38 5.16 -24.05
C TYR A 446 5.44 5.51 -22.88
N ALA A 447 5.99 5.72 -21.67
CA ALA A 447 5.17 6.00 -20.49
C ALA A 447 4.26 7.23 -20.67
N HIS A 448 4.78 8.32 -21.27
CA HIS A 448 4.04 9.58 -21.44
C HIS A 448 3.71 9.95 -22.88
N VAL A 449 4.24 9.22 -23.86
CA VAL A 449 4.11 9.58 -25.29
C VAL A 449 3.63 8.41 -26.12
N VAL A 450 3.01 8.70 -27.25
CA VAL A 450 2.60 7.72 -28.27
C VAL A 450 3.76 7.44 -29.23
N GLU A 451 4.56 8.46 -29.53
CA GLU A 451 5.77 8.38 -30.33
C GLU A 451 6.97 8.85 -29.50
N THR A 452 8.00 8.04 -29.40
CA THR A 452 9.19 8.35 -28.61
C THR A 452 10.35 8.80 -29.50
N PRO A 453 11.11 9.86 -29.12
CA PRO A 453 12.34 10.26 -29.81
C PRO A 453 13.52 9.33 -29.48
N CYS A 454 13.40 8.38 -28.59
CA CYS A 454 14.46 7.46 -28.22
C CYS A 454 14.96 6.68 -29.45
N PRO A 455 16.27 6.72 -29.82
CA PRO A 455 16.78 6.12 -31.06
C PRO A 455 16.67 4.59 -31.10
N ARG A 456 16.47 3.95 -29.93
CA ARG A 456 16.26 2.51 -29.79
C ARG A 456 14.77 2.16 -29.84
N CYS A 457 13.96 2.80 -29.00
CA CYS A 457 12.56 2.46 -28.86
C CYS A 457 11.69 2.99 -30.01
N SER A 458 12.08 4.07 -30.71
CA SER A 458 11.35 4.57 -31.88
C SER A 458 11.27 3.56 -33.05
N LYS A 459 12.11 2.54 -33.03
CA LYS A 459 12.11 1.43 -34.00
C LYS A 459 11.20 0.25 -33.58
N ARG A 460 10.54 0.37 -32.43
CA ARG A 460 9.70 -0.66 -31.83
C ARG A 460 8.28 -0.12 -31.63
N LYS A 461 7.33 -1.02 -31.48
CA LYS A 461 5.96 -0.65 -31.11
C LYS A 461 5.85 -0.42 -29.62
N ALA A 462 4.96 0.47 -29.19
CA ALA A 462 4.77 0.77 -27.76
C ALA A 462 4.38 -0.48 -26.96
N TYR A 463 3.49 -1.33 -27.49
CA TYR A 463 3.08 -2.56 -26.82
C TYR A 463 4.25 -3.53 -26.57
N GLU A 464 5.24 -3.60 -27.47
CA GLU A 464 6.43 -4.46 -27.28
C GLU A 464 7.27 -3.99 -26.09
N VAL A 465 7.46 -2.67 -25.95
CA VAL A 465 8.24 -2.10 -24.85
C VAL A 465 7.50 -2.23 -23.52
N LEU A 466 6.20 -1.96 -23.50
CA LEU A 466 5.36 -2.11 -22.29
C LEU A 466 5.25 -3.56 -21.83
N ALA A 467 5.08 -4.51 -22.76
CA ALA A 467 5.06 -5.93 -22.44
C ALA A 467 6.43 -6.38 -21.89
N GLU A 468 7.52 -6.00 -22.55
CA GLU A 468 8.90 -6.41 -22.19
C GLU A 468 9.26 -6.03 -20.75
N VAL A 469 8.94 -4.83 -20.28
CA VAL A 469 9.23 -4.41 -18.90
C VAL A 469 8.59 -5.38 -17.90
N ASN A 470 7.31 -5.70 -18.09
CA ASN A 470 6.59 -6.62 -17.22
C ASN A 470 7.13 -8.06 -17.34
N LEU A 471 7.54 -8.47 -18.53
CA LEU A 471 8.10 -9.82 -18.78
C LEU A 471 9.49 -9.98 -18.20
N ILE A 472 10.35 -8.95 -18.21
CA ILE A 472 11.66 -8.99 -17.55
C ILE A 472 11.46 -9.30 -16.05
N ILE A 473 10.54 -8.57 -15.40
CA ILE A 473 10.20 -8.77 -14.00
C ILE A 473 9.64 -10.19 -13.77
N ALA A 474 8.69 -10.62 -14.60
CA ALA A 474 8.06 -11.92 -14.46
C ALA A 474 9.06 -13.07 -14.65
N ARG A 475 9.90 -13.03 -15.69
CA ARG A 475 10.92 -14.04 -15.97
C ARG A 475 11.96 -14.10 -14.85
N ALA A 476 12.42 -12.95 -14.34
CA ALA A 476 13.37 -12.89 -13.25
C ALA A 476 12.80 -13.50 -11.96
N ALA A 477 11.59 -13.12 -11.58
CA ALA A 477 10.92 -13.62 -10.39
C ALA A 477 10.67 -15.14 -10.47
N ARG A 478 10.18 -15.62 -11.61
CA ARG A 478 9.85 -17.05 -11.82
C ARG A 478 11.06 -17.97 -11.91
N LYS A 479 12.27 -17.45 -12.15
CA LYS A 479 13.50 -18.24 -12.00
C LYS A 479 13.72 -18.69 -10.55
N VAL A 480 13.28 -17.90 -9.58
CA VAL A 480 13.42 -18.19 -8.16
C VAL A 480 12.22 -19.00 -7.66
N ASN A 481 11.01 -18.54 -7.96
CA ASN A 481 9.76 -19.21 -7.57
C ASN A 481 8.71 -19.01 -8.65
N LYS A 482 8.28 -20.13 -9.27
CA LYS A 482 7.29 -20.15 -10.37
C LYS A 482 5.91 -19.58 -9.99
N ASP A 483 5.59 -19.54 -8.69
CA ASP A 483 4.30 -19.09 -8.18
C ASP A 483 4.23 -17.58 -7.95
N ILE A 484 5.36 -16.88 -8.02
CA ILE A 484 5.41 -15.41 -7.95
C ILE A 484 4.67 -14.82 -9.16
N LYS A 485 3.76 -13.89 -8.89
CA LYS A 485 2.87 -13.29 -9.89
C LYS A 485 3.28 -11.85 -10.19
N VAL A 486 3.17 -11.44 -11.44
CA VAL A 486 3.28 -10.03 -11.86
C VAL A 486 1.90 -9.57 -12.30
N LEU A 487 1.36 -8.55 -11.61
CA LEU A 487 0.05 -7.98 -11.83
C LEU A 487 0.24 -6.64 -12.55
N ALA A 488 0.26 -6.67 -13.88
CA ALA A 488 0.50 -5.50 -14.71
C ALA A 488 -0.81 -4.74 -14.91
N TRP A 489 -0.97 -3.60 -14.22
CA TRP A 489 -2.12 -2.75 -14.38
C TRP A 489 -2.01 -1.95 -15.68
N ASN A 490 -3.06 -2.01 -16.50
CA ASN A 490 -3.15 -1.33 -17.78
C ASN A 490 -3.38 0.19 -17.69
N TRP A 491 -3.27 0.76 -16.49
CA TRP A 491 -3.37 2.20 -16.29
C TRP A 491 -2.39 2.94 -17.20
N GLY A 492 -2.91 3.91 -17.96
CA GLY A 492 -2.14 4.69 -18.91
C GLY A 492 -1.76 3.95 -20.21
N TRP A 493 -2.13 2.68 -20.39
CA TRP A 493 -1.89 1.97 -21.65
C TRP A 493 -2.84 2.36 -22.76
N THR A 494 -4.07 2.76 -22.41
CA THR A 494 -5.07 3.23 -23.38
C THR A 494 -4.54 4.38 -24.22
N GLY A 495 -4.61 4.24 -25.54
CA GLY A 495 -4.09 5.23 -26.50
C GLY A 495 -2.58 5.17 -26.77
N ARG A 496 -1.82 4.25 -26.13
CA ARG A 496 -0.39 4.03 -26.45
C ARG A 496 -0.19 3.09 -27.63
N PHE A 497 -1.15 2.21 -27.88
CA PHE A 497 -1.14 1.26 -29.00
C PHE A 497 -2.58 1.03 -29.48
N ASP A 498 -2.72 0.55 -30.72
CA ASP A 498 -4.01 0.41 -31.38
C ASP A 498 -4.65 -0.97 -31.17
N SER A 499 -3.86 -1.99 -30.86
CA SER A 499 -4.30 -3.39 -30.84
C SER A 499 -4.03 -4.07 -29.50
N TRP A 500 -5.10 -4.38 -28.78
CA TRP A 500 -5.02 -5.25 -27.60
C TRP A 500 -4.67 -6.71 -27.94
N ASP A 501 -4.94 -7.16 -29.17
CA ASP A 501 -4.55 -8.50 -29.65
C ASP A 501 -3.02 -8.60 -29.72
N ASP A 502 -2.34 -7.59 -30.26
CA ASP A 502 -0.87 -7.52 -30.31
C ASP A 502 -0.25 -7.43 -28.91
N MET A 503 -0.81 -6.62 -28.01
CA MET A 503 -0.35 -6.52 -26.63
C MET A 503 -0.49 -7.86 -25.89
N ALA A 504 -1.65 -8.51 -26.01
CA ALA A 504 -1.90 -9.78 -25.36
C ALA A 504 -1.02 -10.89 -25.92
N GLN A 505 -0.77 -10.89 -27.23
CA GLN A 505 0.18 -11.81 -27.87
C GLN A 505 1.61 -11.58 -27.39
N ALA A 506 2.03 -10.32 -27.23
CA ALA A 506 3.36 -9.98 -26.74
C ALA A 506 3.59 -10.40 -25.29
N ILE A 507 2.56 -10.34 -24.44
CA ILE A 507 2.62 -10.79 -23.05
C ILE A 507 2.62 -12.34 -22.99
N GLY A 508 1.74 -13.00 -23.75
CA GLY A 508 1.59 -14.44 -23.73
C GLY A 508 1.33 -15.04 -22.34
N ASP A 509 1.75 -16.27 -22.11
CA ASP A 509 1.58 -17.00 -20.84
C ASP A 509 2.81 -16.96 -19.91
N GLU A 510 3.73 -16.02 -20.14
CA GLU A 510 5.02 -15.96 -19.45
C GLU A 510 4.98 -15.45 -17.99
N GLY A 511 3.79 -15.35 -17.41
CA GLY A 511 3.61 -15.09 -15.97
C GLY A 511 3.22 -13.67 -15.61
N ALA A 512 3.24 -12.71 -16.54
CA ALA A 512 2.59 -11.43 -16.35
C ALA A 512 1.08 -11.56 -16.56
N ARG A 513 0.30 -10.97 -15.67
CA ARG A 513 -1.16 -10.97 -15.70
C ARG A 513 -1.64 -9.56 -15.97
N VAL A 514 -2.58 -9.38 -16.86
CA VAL A 514 -3.16 -8.05 -17.13
C VAL A 514 -4.25 -7.74 -16.11
N MET A 515 -4.03 -6.70 -15.35
CA MET A 515 -5.03 -6.14 -14.45
C MET A 515 -5.68 -4.94 -15.14
N CYS A 516 -7.00 -4.96 -15.24
CA CYS A 516 -7.79 -3.90 -15.86
C CYS A 516 -8.77 -3.31 -14.85
N THR A 517 -8.94 -2.00 -14.90
CA THR A 517 -9.99 -1.33 -14.12
C THR A 517 -11.36 -1.88 -14.53
N SER A 518 -12.13 -2.37 -13.56
CA SER A 518 -13.39 -3.07 -13.85
C SER A 518 -14.44 -2.16 -14.46
N GLU A 519 -14.39 -0.86 -14.16
CA GLU A 519 -15.32 0.16 -14.63
C GLU A 519 -15.03 0.65 -16.05
N GLU A 520 -13.89 0.30 -16.64
CA GLU A 520 -13.46 0.81 -17.94
C GLU A 520 -14.49 0.50 -19.04
N GLY A 521 -14.95 1.54 -19.70
CA GLY A 521 -15.98 1.48 -20.74
C GLY A 521 -17.43 1.43 -20.24
N VAL A 522 -17.69 1.64 -18.94
CA VAL A 522 -19.04 1.88 -18.43
C VAL A 522 -19.54 3.22 -18.97
N LYS A 523 -20.73 3.22 -19.59
CA LYS A 523 -21.33 4.42 -20.16
C LYS A 523 -22.13 5.20 -19.12
N LYS A 524 -22.06 6.53 -19.22
CA LYS A 524 -22.79 7.47 -18.37
C LYS A 524 -23.21 8.70 -19.19
N THR A 525 -24.40 9.20 -18.94
CA THR A 525 -24.86 10.46 -19.52
C THR A 525 -24.70 11.59 -18.51
N ILE A 526 -23.93 12.61 -18.85
CA ILE A 526 -23.68 13.80 -18.03
C ILE A 526 -24.07 15.03 -18.84
N GLY A 527 -25.03 15.81 -18.33
CA GLY A 527 -25.52 17.02 -19.04
C GLY A 527 -26.09 16.75 -20.45
N GLY A 528 -26.65 15.56 -20.67
CA GLY A 528 -27.19 15.14 -21.98
C GLY A 528 -26.14 14.56 -22.94
N ILE A 529 -24.86 14.50 -22.54
CA ILE A 529 -23.77 13.94 -23.34
C ILE A 529 -23.43 12.53 -22.85
N GLU A 530 -23.51 11.54 -23.76
CA GLU A 530 -23.02 10.19 -23.43
C GLU A 530 -21.48 10.19 -23.40
N THR A 531 -20.93 9.71 -22.31
CA THR A 531 -19.47 9.50 -22.12
C THR A 531 -19.21 8.11 -21.56
N SER A 532 -17.97 7.67 -21.59
CA SER A 532 -17.56 6.40 -20.98
C SER A 532 -16.39 6.58 -20.03
N VAL A 533 -16.30 5.74 -19.02
CA VAL A 533 -15.14 5.66 -18.12
C VAL A 533 -13.96 5.13 -18.93
N ILE A 534 -12.87 5.88 -18.93
CA ILE A 534 -11.63 5.49 -19.63
C ILE A 534 -10.74 4.70 -18.68
N ASP A 535 -10.67 5.12 -17.43
CA ASP A 535 -9.74 4.58 -16.45
C ASP A 535 -10.47 3.96 -15.25
N TYR A 536 -10.92 4.75 -14.28
CA TYR A 536 -11.72 4.27 -13.15
C TYR A 536 -12.73 5.32 -12.68
N SER A 537 -13.75 4.88 -11.95
CA SER A 537 -14.71 5.76 -11.28
C SER A 537 -15.28 5.10 -10.03
N ILE A 538 -15.15 5.79 -8.90
CA ILE A 538 -15.73 5.34 -7.63
C ILE A 538 -17.27 5.40 -7.59
N SER A 539 -17.89 6.03 -8.56
CA SER A 539 -19.35 6.20 -8.63
C SER A 539 -20.04 5.23 -9.58
N LEU A 540 -19.30 4.37 -10.25
CA LEU A 540 -19.82 3.40 -11.20
C LEU A 540 -19.31 1.99 -10.89
N VAL A 541 -20.13 0.99 -11.13
CA VAL A 541 -19.79 -0.42 -10.89
C VAL A 541 -19.59 -1.11 -12.24
N GLY A 542 -18.43 -1.79 -12.38
CA GLY A 542 -18.15 -2.64 -13.54
C GLY A 542 -18.94 -3.95 -13.55
N PRO A 543 -18.62 -4.83 -14.51
CA PRO A 543 -17.59 -4.67 -15.53
C PRO A 543 -18.07 -3.82 -16.72
N GLY A 544 -17.21 -2.87 -17.12
CA GLY A 544 -17.42 -2.06 -18.32
C GLY A 544 -17.14 -2.83 -19.61
N GLU A 545 -17.55 -2.27 -20.76
CA GLU A 545 -17.40 -2.94 -22.05
C GLU A 545 -15.93 -3.07 -22.47
N ASN A 546 -15.10 -2.04 -22.25
CA ASN A 546 -13.67 -2.11 -22.55
C ASN A 546 -12.97 -3.16 -21.70
N ALA A 547 -13.24 -3.19 -20.39
CA ALA A 547 -12.70 -4.20 -19.49
C ALA A 547 -13.04 -5.62 -19.96
N LYS A 548 -14.31 -5.88 -20.32
CA LYS A 548 -14.74 -7.18 -20.87
C LYS A 548 -13.99 -7.56 -22.15
N ASN A 549 -13.80 -6.59 -23.05
CA ASN A 549 -13.11 -6.82 -24.32
C ASN A 549 -11.61 -7.13 -24.09
N ILE A 550 -10.94 -6.36 -23.21
CA ILE A 550 -9.55 -6.60 -22.83
C ILE A 550 -9.40 -8.00 -22.22
N TRP A 551 -10.25 -8.37 -21.27
CA TRP A 551 -10.19 -9.70 -20.64
C TRP A 551 -10.44 -10.85 -21.61
N LYS A 552 -11.36 -10.70 -22.58
CA LYS A 552 -11.61 -11.69 -23.63
C LYS A 552 -10.39 -11.86 -24.53
N THR A 553 -9.80 -10.74 -24.95
CA THR A 553 -8.61 -10.73 -25.81
C THR A 553 -7.42 -11.34 -25.09
N CYS A 554 -7.16 -10.95 -23.85
CA CYS A 554 -6.09 -11.54 -23.04
C CYS A 554 -6.24 -13.07 -22.92
N ARG A 555 -7.44 -13.55 -22.59
CA ARG A 555 -7.70 -14.99 -22.46
C ARG A 555 -7.50 -15.77 -23.75
N LYS A 556 -7.80 -15.18 -24.90
CA LYS A 556 -7.56 -15.78 -26.22
C LYS A 556 -6.08 -16.12 -26.44
N HIS A 557 -5.17 -15.31 -25.86
CA HIS A 557 -3.71 -15.48 -25.94
C HIS A 557 -3.09 -16.15 -24.69
N GLY A 558 -3.90 -16.76 -23.82
CA GLY A 558 -3.41 -17.44 -22.62
C GLY A 558 -3.02 -16.51 -21.46
N VAL A 559 -3.19 -15.19 -21.62
CA VAL A 559 -2.88 -14.21 -20.59
C VAL A 559 -3.94 -14.26 -19.49
N LYS A 560 -3.52 -14.49 -18.25
CA LYS A 560 -4.40 -14.41 -17.08
C LYS A 560 -4.77 -12.95 -16.80
N THR A 561 -5.97 -12.74 -16.29
CA THR A 561 -6.53 -11.39 -16.09
C THR A 561 -7.02 -11.18 -14.67
N LEU A 562 -6.99 -9.92 -14.23
CA LEU A 562 -7.53 -9.48 -12.95
C LEU A 562 -8.44 -8.27 -13.15
N ALA A 563 -9.37 -8.07 -12.21
CA ALA A 563 -10.13 -6.84 -12.10
C ALA A 563 -9.52 -5.96 -11.01
N LYS A 564 -9.24 -4.70 -11.33
CA LYS A 564 -9.00 -3.65 -10.35
C LYS A 564 -10.35 -3.00 -10.05
N VAL A 565 -10.84 -3.22 -8.84
CA VAL A 565 -12.10 -2.64 -8.36
C VAL A 565 -11.77 -1.48 -7.44
N GLN A 566 -12.45 -0.36 -7.60
CA GLN A 566 -12.26 0.81 -6.76
C GLN A 566 -13.61 1.25 -6.18
N PHE A 567 -13.63 1.46 -4.86
CA PHE A 567 -14.81 1.87 -4.12
C PHE A 567 -14.64 3.24 -3.49
#